data_9bceba358de236e13ca5b3a16312b1c3
#
_entry.id   9bceba358de236e13ca5b3a16312b1c3
#
_cell.length_a   1.000
_cell.length_b   1.000
_cell.length_c   1.000
_cell.angle_alpha   90.00
_cell.angle_beta   90.00
_cell.angle_gamma   90.00
#
_symmetry.space_group_name_H-M   'P 1'
#
loop_
_entity.id
_entity.type
_entity.pdbx_description
1 polymer ?
#
loop_
_entity_poly.entity_id
_entity_poly.type
_entity_poly.pdbx_seq_one_letter_code
_entity_poly.pdbx_strand_id
1 'polypeptide(L)'
;MENAELACLSVSLDRARSPEEVFGPLAGNQAEMLAAVRSVYRQMAKTVHPDRYQGTADWDKAGAAFKKLERLWKLARVKIEAGAYGVENPAEMFEPFTMCGKKRLYTVERLLARGDLCDLYLGSFLQAGKSVRGILKVSVKPGDNDLVANEARVLGRLRASDDYEKMRPFVSQLVDAFAYQEAESGIVRQVNVLSYLEGLYSLKEVREAYARGVDPKDMAWMWRRLLVALGFAHASGVIHGAVLPTHILIHPRQHGVVLVDWSYAVLDPAATGEYISAISSSYRDWYPAEVFAREVPTPGLDTAMVARCMIDLLGGDPRKQILLETVPWQLRQYLQGCMLPRPRQRPQDVRLLLDEFDDLIERLWGPRTFREFVMPKS
;
A
#
# COMPACT_ATOMS: atom_id res chain seq x y z
N MET A 1 37.60 -4.24 8.75
CA MET A 1 36.47 -4.50 9.68
C MET A 1 35.64 -3.22 9.93
N GLU A 2 36.25 -2.06 10.16
CA GLU A 2 35.51 -0.81 10.41
C GLU A 2 34.53 -0.38 9.29
N ASN A 3 34.90 -0.52 8.02
CA ASN A 3 33.99 -0.19 6.90
C ASN A 3 32.74 -1.08 6.83
N ALA A 4 32.82 -2.33 7.30
CA ALA A 4 31.67 -3.24 7.30
C ALA A 4 30.64 -2.87 8.38
N GLU A 5 31.09 -2.43 9.55
CA GLU A 5 30.21 -1.98 10.64
C GLU A 5 29.47 -0.69 10.26
N LEU A 6 30.17 0.30 9.70
CA LEU A 6 29.54 1.53 9.20
C LEU A 6 28.52 1.20 8.12
N ALA A 7 28.85 0.32 7.17
CA ALA A 7 27.95 -0.05 6.09
C ALA A 7 26.68 -0.71 6.62
N CYS A 8 26.82 -1.65 7.54
CA CYS A 8 25.69 -2.35 8.16
C CYS A 8 24.80 -1.40 8.96
N LEU A 9 25.42 -0.57 9.82
CA LEU A 9 24.67 0.37 10.67
C LEU A 9 24.01 1.48 9.84
N SER A 10 24.67 1.99 8.80
CA SER A 10 24.08 2.97 7.88
C SER A 10 22.83 2.42 7.19
N VAL A 11 22.87 1.18 6.69
CA VAL A 11 21.73 0.53 6.08
C VAL A 11 20.61 0.31 7.09
N SER A 12 20.94 -0.08 8.32
CA SER A 12 19.94 -0.26 9.39
C SER A 12 19.28 1.08 9.75
N LEU A 13 20.06 2.13 9.94
CA LEU A 13 19.56 3.48 10.24
C LEU A 13 18.72 4.05 9.09
N ASP A 14 19.14 3.85 7.85
CA ASP A 14 18.39 4.30 6.66
C ASP A 14 17.00 3.65 6.59
N ARG A 15 16.92 2.36 6.94
CA ARG A 15 15.67 1.61 6.97
C ARG A 15 14.78 1.97 8.15
N ALA A 16 15.36 2.40 9.25
CA ALA A 16 14.63 2.70 10.48
C ALA A 16 13.68 3.89 10.30
N ARG A 17 12.42 3.67 10.63
CA ARG A 17 11.32 4.65 10.50
C ARG A 17 10.84 5.16 11.86
N SER A 18 11.15 4.42 12.93
CA SER A 18 10.81 4.79 14.30
C SER A 18 12.00 4.59 15.24
N PRO A 19 12.03 5.29 16.39
CA PRO A 19 13.05 5.07 17.40
C PRO A 19 13.05 3.63 17.93
N GLU A 20 11.89 2.99 18.03
CA GLU A 20 11.72 1.63 18.52
C GLU A 20 12.45 0.60 17.63
N GLU A 21 12.54 0.86 16.32
CA GLU A 21 13.29 0.01 15.38
C GLU A 21 14.81 0.09 15.58
N VAL A 22 15.30 1.18 16.18
CA VAL A 22 16.74 1.40 16.46
C VAL A 22 17.10 1.05 17.90
N PHE A 23 16.30 1.50 18.85
CA PHE A 23 16.58 1.37 20.27
C PHE A 23 15.90 0.15 20.92
N GLY A 24 15.03 -0.54 20.16
CA GLY A 24 14.32 -1.74 20.61
C GLY A 24 13.23 -1.47 21.65
N PRO A 25 12.61 -2.52 22.17
CA PRO A 25 11.65 -2.42 23.26
C PRO A 25 12.35 -1.98 24.55
N LEU A 26 11.75 -1.01 25.23
CA LEU A 26 12.25 -0.50 26.52
C LEU A 26 11.28 -0.87 27.63
N ALA A 27 11.81 -1.23 28.80
CA ALA A 27 11.05 -1.53 29.98
C ALA A 27 11.58 -0.68 31.17
N GLY A 28 10.69 -0.45 32.15
CA GLY A 28 11.05 0.32 33.34
C GLY A 28 10.38 1.70 33.38
N ASN A 29 10.81 2.52 34.34
CA ASN A 29 10.33 3.88 34.46
C ASN A 29 10.99 4.82 33.41
N GLN A 30 10.46 6.03 33.30
CA GLN A 30 10.94 7.04 32.32
C GLN A 30 12.46 7.30 32.40
N ALA A 31 13.04 7.37 33.61
CA ALA A 31 14.46 7.63 33.79
C ALA A 31 15.32 6.43 33.31
N GLU A 32 14.86 5.22 33.56
CA GLU A 32 15.51 3.97 33.11
C GLU A 32 15.48 3.85 31.59
N MET A 33 14.33 4.13 30.97
CA MET A 33 14.18 4.12 29.50
C MET A 33 15.08 5.18 28.86
N LEU A 34 15.14 6.39 29.39
CA LEU A 34 16.03 7.45 28.89
C LEU A 34 17.51 7.07 29.01
N ALA A 35 17.90 6.41 30.09
CA ALA A 35 19.26 5.92 30.30
C ALA A 35 19.63 4.82 29.29
N ALA A 36 18.70 3.88 29.03
CA ALA A 36 18.89 2.81 28.06
C ALA A 36 19.06 3.34 26.64
N VAL A 37 18.17 4.24 26.17
CA VAL A 37 18.28 4.88 24.86
C VAL A 37 19.59 5.65 24.71
N ARG A 38 19.99 6.40 25.76
CA ARG A 38 21.26 7.14 25.77
C ARG A 38 22.48 6.21 25.63
N SER A 39 22.41 5.04 26.24
CA SER A 39 23.49 4.04 26.15
C SER A 39 23.64 3.52 24.73
N VAL A 40 22.54 3.08 24.12
CA VAL A 40 22.52 2.57 22.75
C VAL A 40 22.93 3.66 21.75
N TYR A 41 22.41 4.89 21.91
CA TYR A 41 22.82 6.04 21.10
C TYR A 41 24.32 6.27 21.13
N ARG A 42 24.93 6.29 22.32
CA ARG A 42 26.40 6.51 22.48
C ARG A 42 27.21 5.42 21.80
N GLN A 43 26.75 4.18 21.86
CA GLN A 43 27.45 3.07 21.21
C GLN A 43 27.39 3.22 19.68
N MET A 44 26.21 3.47 19.12
CA MET A 44 26.02 3.64 17.68
C MET A 44 26.74 4.91 17.17
N ALA A 45 26.65 6.01 17.92
CA ALA A 45 27.30 7.28 17.56
C ALA A 45 28.82 7.13 17.41
N LYS A 46 29.48 6.31 18.23
CA LYS A 46 30.91 6.02 18.07
C LYS A 46 31.24 5.38 16.73
N THR A 47 30.34 4.53 16.20
CA THR A 47 30.56 3.85 14.93
C THR A 47 30.30 4.78 13.73
N VAL A 48 29.26 5.64 13.79
CA VAL A 48 28.87 6.49 12.65
C VAL A 48 29.35 7.92 12.74
N HIS A 49 30.22 8.29 13.74
CA HIS A 49 30.68 9.69 13.92
C HIS A 49 31.47 10.13 12.70
N PRO A 50 31.13 11.25 12.03
CA PRO A 50 31.78 11.68 10.81
C PRO A 50 33.28 11.94 10.98
N ASP A 51 33.74 12.40 12.16
CA ASP A 51 35.15 12.67 12.43
C ASP A 51 36.06 11.44 12.27
N ARG A 52 35.52 10.23 12.48
CA ARG A 52 36.27 8.98 12.26
C ARG A 52 36.57 8.69 10.79
N TYR A 53 35.82 9.31 9.89
CA TYR A 53 35.90 9.06 8.45
C TYR A 53 36.36 10.29 7.69
N GLN A 54 36.82 11.32 8.37
CA GLN A 54 37.32 12.55 7.76
C GLN A 54 38.45 12.25 6.76
N GLY A 55 38.28 12.74 5.52
CA GLY A 55 39.27 12.49 4.45
C GLY A 55 39.12 11.11 3.76
N THR A 56 38.11 10.33 4.10
CA THR A 56 37.79 9.05 3.43
C THR A 56 36.57 9.17 2.54
N ALA A 57 36.35 8.20 1.62
CA ALA A 57 35.16 8.12 0.79
C ALA A 57 33.86 7.87 1.58
N ASP A 58 33.96 7.43 2.83
CA ASP A 58 32.83 7.12 3.70
C ASP A 58 32.37 8.31 4.57
N TRP A 59 33.00 9.48 4.46
CA TRP A 59 32.68 10.65 5.27
C TRP A 59 31.24 11.12 5.14
N ASP A 60 30.73 11.26 3.90
CA ASP A 60 29.35 11.68 3.64
C ASP A 60 28.35 10.66 4.16
N LYS A 61 28.65 9.37 3.98
CA LYS A 61 27.81 8.28 4.45
C LYS A 61 27.73 8.23 5.98
N ALA A 62 28.84 8.43 6.66
CA ALA A 62 28.90 8.52 8.11
C ALA A 62 28.11 9.75 8.61
N GLY A 63 28.27 10.90 7.97
CA GLY A 63 27.53 12.11 8.28
C GLY A 63 26.01 11.96 8.16
N ALA A 64 25.53 11.31 7.09
CA ALA A 64 24.11 11.02 6.89
C ALA A 64 23.57 10.06 7.97
N ALA A 65 24.30 8.98 8.26
CA ALA A 65 23.95 8.01 9.29
C ALA A 65 23.90 8.66 10.69
N PHE A 66 24.87 9.52 11.00
CA PHE A 66 24.91 10.23 12.28
C PHE A 66 23.73 11.19 12.46
N LYS A 67 23.40 11.99 11.45
CA LYS A 67 22.22 12.87 11.46
C LYS A 67 20.92 12.09 11.68
N LYS A 68 20.78 10.96 11.00
CA LYS A 68 19.61 10.09 11.15
C LYS A 68 19.50 9.50 12.56
N LEU A 69 20.62 9.03 13.12
CA LEU A 69 20.70 8.52 14.48
C LEU A 69 20.34 9.60 15.52
N GLU A 70 20.85 10.82 15.36
CA GLU A 70 20.55 11.94 16.24
C GLU A 70 19.05 12.29 16.22
N ARG A 71 18.43 12.32 15.03
CA ARG A 71 17.01 12.56 14.86
C ARG A 71 16.18 11.50 15.59
N LEU A 72 16.50 10.21 15.41
CA LEU A 72 15.79 9.11 16.06
C LEU A 72 15.97 9.13 17.59
N TRP A 73 17.15 9.51 18.08
CA TRP A 73 17.38 9.69 19.51
C TRP A 73 16.55 10.85 20.11
N LYS A 74 16.49 12.00 19.44
CA LYS A 74 15.64 13.12 19.87
C LYS A 74 14.16 12.68 19.93
N LEU A 75 13.70 11.95 18.92
CA LEU A 75 12.33 11.44 18.87
C LEU A 75 12.06 10.40 19.98
N ALA A 76 13.01 9.50 20.25
CA ALA A 76 12.91 8.55 21.36
C ALA A 76 12.69 9.25 22.71
N ARG A 77 13.48 10.29 22.97
CA ARG A 77 13.35 11.08 24.20
C ARG A 77 11.98 11.69 24.35
N VAL A 78 11.49 12.37 23.32
CA VAL A 78 10.16 13.00 23.33
C VAL A 78 9.08 11.95 23.57
N LYS A 79 9.14 10.79 22.90
CA LYS A 79 8.18 9.69 23.11
C LYS A 79 8.22 9.13 24.53
N ILE A 80 9.40 8.97 25.12
CA ILE A 80 9.56 8.49 26.49
C ILE A 80 9.00 9.53 27.47
N GLU A 81 9.34 10.82 27.29
CA GLU A 81 8.84 11.92 28.11
C GLU A 81 7.31 12.05 28.07
N ALA A 82 6.70 11.75 26.92
CA ALA A 82 5.25 11.72 26.72
C ALA A 82 4.56 10.39 27.13
N GLY A 83 5.31 9.37 27.59
CA GLY A 83 4.76 8.04 27.90
C GLY A 83 4.28 7.27 26.66
N ALA A 84 4.73 7.65 25.46
CA ALA A 84 4.26 7.11 24.18
C ALA A 84 5.29 6.18 23.50
N TYR A 85 6.41 5.87 24.14
CA TYR A 85 7.42 4.97 23.59
C TYR A 85 6.91 3.53 23.59
N GLY A 86 6.98 2.87 22.43
CA GLY A 86 6.45 1.52 22.26
C GLY A 86 4.92 1.47 22.04
N VAL A 87 4.24 2.61 22.05
CA VAL A 87 2.82 2.69 21.69
C VAL A 87 2.71 2.86 20.17
N GLU A 88 2.04 1.92 19.53
CA GLU A 88 1.77 1.94 18.08
C GLU A 88 0.68 2.96 17.73
N ASN A 89 0.87 4.24 18.06
CA ASN A 89 -0.01 5.29 17.55
C ASN A 89 0.80 6.38 16.82
N PRO A 90 0.96 6.26 15.50
CA PRO A 90 1.73 7.23 14.70
C PRO A 90 1.13 8.65 14.72
N ALA A 91 -0.11 8.80 15.18
CA ALA A 91 -0.87 10.06 15.08
C ALA A 91 -0.46 11.11 16.13
N GLU A 92 0.13 10.70 17.27
CA GLU A 92 0.32 11.63 18.42
C GLU A 92 1.60 12.48 18.35
N MET A 93 2.51 12.24 17.40
CA MET A 93 3.80 12.95 17.32
C MET A 93 4.18 13.42 15.92
N PHE A 94 3.19 13.65 15.07
CA PHE A 94 3.40 14.16 13.73
C PHE A 94 3.32 15.69 13.74
N GLU A 95 4.44 16.39 13.50
CA GLU A 95 4.40 17.84 13.29
C GLU A 95 3.91 18.12 11.87
N PRO A 96 2.79 18.84 11.72
CA PRO A 96 2.31 19.25 10.41
C PRO A 96 3.35 20.09 9.65
N PHE A 97 3.52 19.79 8.38
CA PHE A 97 4.43 20.55 7.51
C PHE A 97 3.81 20.82 6.15
N THR A 98 4.46 21.61 5.33
CA THR A 98 3.97 21.97 4.01
C THR A 98 4.83 21.40 2.90
N MET A 99 4.18 20.94 1.81
CA MET A 99 4.82 20.56 0.56
C MET A 99 4.34 21.46 -0.56
N CYS A 100 5.27 21.98 -1.36
CA CYS A 100 4.94 22.74 -2.55
C CYS A 100 4.82 21.79 -3.75
N GLY A 101 3.61 21.62 -4.26
CA GLY A 101 3.36 20.89 -5.50
C GLY A 101 3.52 21.77 -6.73
N LYS A 102 3.16 21.25 -7.92
CA LYS A 102 3.28 22.01 -9.19
C LYS A 102 2.45 23.29 -9.22
N LYS A 103 1.25 23.26 -8.64
CA LYS A 103 0.29 24.36 -8.73
C LYS A 103 -0.31 24.77 -7.38
N ARG A 104 0.02 24.06 -6.30
CA ARG A 104 -0.65 24.18 -5.00
C ARG A 104 0.31 23.95 -3.86
N LEU A 105 -0.02 24.51 -2.72
CA LEU A 105 0.57 24.20 -1.44
C LEU A 105 -0.29 23.15 -0.74
N TYR A 106 0.35 22.12 -0.19
CA TYR A 106 -0.28 21.04 0.55
C TYR A 106 0.15 21.11 2.01
N THR A 107 -0.81 21.15 2.93
CA THR A 107 -0.54 21.00 4.35
C THR A 107 -0.63 19.52 4.69
N VAL A 108 0.47 18.91 5.12
CA VAL A 108 0.54 17.52 5.57
C VAL A 108 0.19 17.51 7.05
N GLU A 109 -0.92 16.84 7.40
CA GLU A 109 -1.54 16.94 8.74
C GLU A 109 -1.16 15.78 9.65
N ARG A 110 -1.11 14.56 9.12
CA ARG A 110 -0.73 13.35 9.86
C ARG A 110 -0.35 12.20 8.96
N LEU A 111 0.43 11.28 9.49
CA LEU A 111 0.70 9.99 8.87
C LEU A 111 -0.54 9.08 9.00
N LEU A 112 -0.97 8.45 7.90
CA LEU A 112 -2.06 7.48 7.87
C LEU A 112 -1.54 6.05 7.94
N ALA A 113 -0.55 5.74 7.11
CA ALA A 113 0.02 4.41 7.02
C ALA A 113 1.47 4.46 6.52
N ARG A 114 2.27 3.50 6.94
CA ARG A 114 3.59 3.22 6.39
C ARG A 114 3.52 2.03 5.47
N GLY A 115 4.09 2.15 4.29
CA GLY A 115 4.14 1.08 3.29
C GLY A 115 5.57 0.70 2.91
N ASP A 116 5.71 -0.37 2.16
CA ASP A 116 7.01 -0.82 1.63
C ASP A 116 7.58 0.20 0.62
N LEU A 117 6.70 0.73 -0.23
CA LEU A 117 7.03 1.65 -1.32
C LEU A 117 6.80 3.11 -0.94
N CYS A 118 5.70 3.40 -0.25
CA CYS A 118 5.25 4.76 0.06
C CYS A 118 4.73 4.87 1.48
N ASP A 119 4.97 6.02 2.10
CA ASP A 119 4.22 6.47 3.25
C ASP A 119 3.00 7.27 2.79
N LEU A 120 1.85 7.06 3.44
CA LEU A 120 0.59 7.74 3.15
C LEU A 120 0.31 8.77 4.24
N TYR A 121 0.06 10.00 3.83
CA TYR A 121 -0.27 11.09 4.73
C TYR A 121 -1.66 11.65 4.41
N LEU A 122 -2.41 12.01 5.45
CA LEU A 122 -3.55 12.90 5.30
C LEU A 122 -3.03 14.34 5.20
N GLY A 123 -3.55 15.07 4.25
CA GLY A 123 -3.28 16.49 4.14
C GLY A 123 -4.45 17.25 3.55
N SER A 124 -4.30 18.55 3.44
CA SER A 124 -5.29 19.45 2.86
C SER A 124 -4.65 20.46 1.91
N PHE A 125 -5.47 20.97 1.02
CA PHE A 125 -5.12 22.00 0.04
C PHE A 125 -6.32 22.85 -0.34
N LEU A 126 -6.08 24.05 -0.89
CA LEU A 126 -7.15 24.92 -1.35
C LEU A 126 -7.57 24.54 -2.79
N GLN A 127 -8.87 24.35 -2.98
CA GLN A 127 -9.50 24.16 -4.29
C GLN A 127 -10.74 25.05 -4.37
N ALA A 128 -10.74 25.97 -5.33
CA ALA A 128 -11.82 26.97 -5.49
C ALA A 128 -12.15 27.71 -4.17
N GLY A 129 -11.12 28.10 -3.41
CA GLY A 129 -11.26 28.79 -2.13
C GLY A 129 -11.72 27.96 -0.93
N LYS A 130 -11.94 26.64 -1.12
CA LYS A 130 -12.33 25.72 -0.04
C LYS A 130 -11.17 24.79 0.31
N SER A 131 -11.03 24.47 1.59
CA SER A 131 -10.09 23.43 2.04
C SER A 131 -10.64 22.06 1.68
N VAL A 132 -9.83 21.27 0.95
CA VAL A 132 -10.15 19.91 0.50
C VAL A 132 -9.10 18.97 1.06
N ARG A 133 -9.53 17.81 1.57
CA ARG A 133 -8.63 16.75 2.03
C ARG A 133 -8.07 15.96 0.86
N GLY A 134 -6.84 15.50 1.02
CA GLY A 134 -6.16 14.62 0.07
C GLY A 134 -5.25 13.62 0.78
N ILE A 135 -4.92 12.54 0.07
CA ILE A 135 -3.89 11.59 0.48
C ILE A 135 -2.61 11.95 -0.26
N LEU A 136 -1.55 12.27 0.48
CA LEU A 136 -0.22 12.42 -0.09
C LEU A 136 0.52 11.08 0.04
N LYS A 137 0.79 10.46 -1.09
CA LYS A 137 1.56 9.23 -1.21
C LYS A 137 3.00 9.60 -1.56
N VAL A 138 3.91 9.40 -0.61
CA VAL A 138 5.32 9.85 -0.70
C VAL A 138 6.21 8.63 -0.77
N SER A 139 7.12 8.56 -1.76
CA SER A 139 8.06 7.45 -1.89
C SER A 139 8.97 7.34 -0.65
N VAL A 140 9.18 6.12 -0.16
CA VAL A 140 10.05 5.86 1.00
C VAL A 140 11.51 5.97 0.64
N LYS A 141 11.88 5.56 -0.58
CA LYS A 141 13.26 5.57 -1.10
C LYS A 141 13.30 6.29 -2.44
N PRO A 142 14.39 7.04 -2.73
CA PRO A 142 14.56 7.65 -4.04
C PRO A 142 14.56 6.62 -5.20
N GLY A 143 15.05 5.41 -4.95
CA GLY A 143 15.03 4.32 -5.94
C GLY A 143 13.63 3.81 -6.32
N ASP A 144 12.61 4.19 -5.57
CA ASP A 144 11.22 3.81 -5.82
C ASP A 144 10.39 4.96 -6.44
N ASN A 145 11.04 6.11 -6.75
CA ASN A 145 10.38 7.27 -7.32
C ASN A 145 9.71 6.98 -8.67
N ASP A 146 10.31 6.13 -9.47
CA ASP A 146 9.78 5.71 -10.77
C ASP A 146 8.48 4.93 -10.64
N LEU A 147 8.34 4.08 -9.62
CA LEU A 147 7.10 3.34 -9.33
C LEU A 147 5.97 4.30 -8.91
N VAL A 148 6.28 5.31 -8.08
CA VAL A 148 5.28 6.31 -7.70
C VAL A 148 4.90 7.18 -8.90
N ALA A 149 5.86 7.55 -9.74
CA ALA A 149 5.59 8.26 -10.99
C ALA A 149 4.77 7.41 -11.97
N ASN A 150 4.98 6.07 -11.98
CA ASN A 150 4.19 5.15 -12.79
C ASN A 150 2.70 5.21 -12.41
N GLU A 151 2.36 5.23 -11.12
CA GLU A 151 0.96 5.38 -10.69
C GLU A 151 0.31 6.64 -11.30
N ALA A 152 1.01 7.78 -11.30
CA ALA A 152 0.48 9.00 -11.89
C ALA A 152 0.25 8.85 -13.39
N ARG A 153 1.15 8.15 -14.12
CA ARG A 153 1.01 7.84 -15.55
C ARG A 153 -0.18 6.93 -15.83
N VAL A 154 -0.34 5.89 -15.01
CA VAL A 154 -1.45 4.93 -15.12
C VAL A 154 -2.80 5.61 -14.85
N LEU A 155 -2.91 6.39 -13.79
CA LEU A 155 -4.13 7.14 -13.48
C LEU A 155 -4.46 8.18 -14.57
N GLY A 156 -3.43 8.77 -15.19
CA GLY A 156 -3.59 9.62 -16.38
C GLY A 156 -4.17 8.85 -17.57
N ARG A 157 -3.71 7.61 -17.82
CA ARG A 157 -4.23 6.72 -18.87
C ARG A 157 -5.70 6.36 -18.61
N LEU A 158 -6.04 5.94 -17.39
CA LEU A 158 -7.42 5.63 -17.02
C LEU A 158 -8.35 6.83 -17.16
N ARG A 159 -7.86 8.02 -16.78
CA ARG A 159 -8.61 9.27 -16.91
C ARG A 159 -8.89 9.67 -18.35
N ALA A 160 -8.05 9.28 -19.28
CA ALA A 160 -8.21 9.57 -20.71
C ALA A 160 -9.19 8.61 -21.43
N SER A 161 -9.71 7.59 -20.75
CA SER A 161 -10.70 6.67 -21.31
C SER A 161 -12.08 7.33 -21.42
N ASP A 162 -12.83 7.02 -22.47
CA ASP A 162 -14.18 7.53 -22.72
C ASP A 162 -15.16 7.15 -21.61
N ASP A 163 -14.97 5.98 -20.98
CA ASP A 163 -15.79 5.49 -19.88
C ASP A 163 -15.40 6.07 -18.50
N TYR A 164 -14.38 6.94 -18.43
CA TYR A 164 -13.82 7.39 -17.15
C TYR A 164 -14.85 7.99 -16.20
N GLU A 165 -15.70 8.89 -16.65
CA GLU A 165 -16.67 9.57 -15.77
C GLU A 165 -17.64 8.58 -15.09
N LYS A 166 -18.01 7.51 -15.79
CA LYS A 166 -18.82 6.41 -15.23
C LYS A 166 -18.03 5.54 -14.27
N MET A 167 -16.74 5.30 -14.58
CA MET A 167 -15.88 4.36 -13.86
C MET A 167 -15.02 5.03 -12.78
N ARG A 168 -15.01 6.37 -12.75
CA ARG A 168 -14.27 7.17 -11.75
C ARG A 168 -14.47 6.74 -10.29
N PRO A 169 -15.65 6.29 -9.84
CA PRO A 169 -15.84 5.84 -8.47
C PRO A 169 -15.09 4.56 -8.11
N PHE A 170 -14.56 3.81 -9.07
CA PHE A 170 -13.89 2.52 -8.87
C PHE A 170 -12.36 2.62 -8.78
N VAL A 171 -11.79 3.78 -9.08
CA VAL A 171 -10.34 3.99 -9.11
C VAL A 171 -9.93 5.22 -8.32
N SER A 172 -8.70 5.22 -7.78
CA SER A 172 -8.14 6.40 -7.12
C SER A 172 -8.04 7.57 -8.11
N GLN A 173 -8.25 8.79 -7.61
CA GLN A 173 -8.25 9.99 -8.45
C GLN A 173 -7.00 10.82 -8.15
N LEU A 174 -6.18 11.03 -9.15
CA LEU A 174 -4.98 11.85 -9.07
C LEU A 174 -5.35 13.34 -9.10
N VAL A 175 -4.93 14.07 -8.08
CA VAL A 175 -5.05 15.53 -7.96
C VAL A 175 -3.80 16.23 -8.47
N ASP A 176 -2.61 15.73 -8.07
CA ASP A 176 -1.30 16.27 -8.45
C ASP A 176 -0.22 15.19 -8.37
N ALA A 177 0.90 15.39 -9.07
CA ALA A 177 2.08 14.57 -8.99
C ALA A 177 3.33 15.43 -9.19
N PHE A 178 4.28 15.37 -8.26
CA PHE A 178 5.48 16.22 -8.27
C PHE A 178 6.64 15.58 -7.53
N ALA A 179 7.85 16.07 -7.82
CA ALA A 179 9.03 15.78 -7.05
C ALA A 179 9.14 16.77 -5.88
N TYR A 180 9.38 16.27 -4.69
CA TYR A 180 9.58 17.04 -3.47
C TYR A 180 11.01 16.82 -2.98
N GLN A 181 11.74 17.90 -2.75
CA GLN A 181 13.07 17.85 -2.17
C GLN A 181 13.00 18.14 -0.65
N GLU A 182 13.45 17.18 0.14
CA GLU A 182 13.53 17.35 1.59
C GLU A 182 14.55 18.44 1.94
N ALA A 183 14.14 19.41 2.77
CA ALA A 183 14.99 20.58 3.08
C ALA A 183 16.29 20.22 3.81
N GLU A 184 16.23 19.23 4.72
CA GLU A 184 17.39 18.85 5.55
C GLU A 184 18.35 17.90 4.84
N SER A 185 17.83 16.92 4.11
CA SER A 185 18.63 15.85 3.49
C SER A 185 18.98 16.12 2.03
N GLY A 186 18.26 17.02 1.38
CA GLY A 186 18.33 17.25 -0.07
C GLY A 186 17.78 16.08 -0.91
N ILE A 187 17.25 15.03 -0.26
CA ILE A 187 16.70 13.85 -0.94
C ILE A 187 15.45 14.24 -1.72
N VAL A 188 15.39 13.80 -2.99
CA VAL A 188 14.23 14.00 -3.85
C VAL A 188 13.31 12.79 -3.76
N ARG A 189 12.03 13.05 -3.44
CA ARG A 189 10.97 12.04 -3.36
C ARG A 189 9.87 12.34 -4.37
N GLN A 190 9.34 11.30 -4.97
CA GLN A 190 8.12 11.44 -5.77
C GLN A 190 6.90 11.46 -4.84
N VAL A 191 6.00 12.39 -5.11
CA VAL A 191 4.75 12.56 -4.37
C VAL A 191 3.57 12.51 -5.35
N ASN A 192 2.59 11.65 -5.04
CA ASN A 192 1.28 11.68 -5.68
C ASN A 192 0.24 12.17 -4.66
N VAL A 193 -0.57 13.14 -5.05
CA VAL A 193 -1.72 13.57 -4.25
C VAL A 193 -2.98 12.96 -4.85
N LEU A 194 -3.68 12.19 -4.04
CA LEU A 194 -4.91 11.49 -4.41
C LEU A 194 -6.09 12.11 -3.66
N SER A 195 -7.29 12.02 -4.22
CA SER A 195 -8.50 12.43 -3.53
C SER A 195 -8.72 11.60 -2.27
N TYR A 196 -9.03 12.26 -1.16
CA TYR A 196 -9.46 11.58 0.06
C TYR A 196 -10.90 11.10 -0.08
N LEU A 197 -11.14 9.83 0.25
CA LEU A 197 -12.45 9.22 0.26
C LEU A 197 -12.77 8.78 1.69
N GLU A 198 -13.87 9.27 2.22
CA GLU A 198 -14.27 9.02 3.60
C GLU A 198 -15.04 7.70 3.76
N GLY A 199 -14.91 7.03 4.90
CA GLY A 199 -15.69 5.84 5.23
C GLY A 199 -15.28 4.56 4.48
N LEU A 200 -14.07 4.53 3.91
CA LEU A 200 -13.51 3.36 3.25
C LEU A 200 -12.69 2.51 4.23
N TYR A 201 -12.75 1.20 4.02
CA TYR A 201 -11.95 0.19 4.71
C TYR A 201 -11.25 -0.70 3.68
N SER A 202 -9.98 -1.03 3.93
CA SER A 202 -9.27 -2.02 3.12
C SER A 202 -9.84 -3.42 3.36
N LEU A 203 -9.71 -4.33 2.38
CA LEU A 203 -10.09 -5.74 2.63
C LEU A 203 -9.24 -6.38 3.75
N LYS A 204 -8.04 -5.88 4.01
CA LYS A 204 -7.25 -6.28 5.17
C LYS A 204 -7.98 -5.94 6.47
N GLU A 205 -8.45 -4.70 6.64
CA GLU A 205 -9.22 -4.29 7.82
C GLU A 205 -10.54 -5.07 7.94
N VAL A 206 -11.22 -5.32 6.82
CA VAL A 206 -12.41 -6.17 6.80
C VAL A 206 -12.08 -7.58 7.29
N ARG A 207 -10.99 -8.17 6.81
CA ARG A 207 -10.55 -9.51 7.21
C ARG A 207 -10.17 -9.59 8.69
N GLU A 208 -9.54 -8.56 9.23
CA GLU A 208 -9.21 -8.43 10.65
C GLU A 208 -10.48 -8.33 11.51
N ALA A 209 -11.46 -7.53 11.06
CA ALA A 209 -12.74 -7.38 11.76
C ALA A 209 -13.61 -8.65 11.70
N TYR A 210 -13.51 -9.41 10.61
CA TYR A 210 -14.22 -10.67 10.38
C TYR A 210 -13.26 -11.85 10.44
N ALA A 211 -12.71 -12.16 11.62
CA ALA A 211 -11.67 -13.17 11.80
C ALA A 211 -12.03 -14.58 11.28
N ARG A 212 -13.32 -14.94 11.20
CA ARG A 212 -13.81 -16.21 10.64
C ARG A 212 -14.20 -16.11 9.17
N GLY A 213 -13.98 -14.97 8.53
CA GLY A 213 -14.44 -14.63 7.18
C GLY A 213 -15.83 -13.99 7.16
N VAL A 214 -16.13 -13.34 6.04
CA VAL A 214 -17.45 -12.74 5.79
C VAL A 214 -18.43 -13.78 5.21
N ASP A 215 -19.74 -13.48 5.26
CA ASP A 215 -20.76 -14.27 4.56
C ASP A 215 -20.47 -14.28 3.05
N PRO A 216 -20.56 -15.44 2.35
CA PRO A 216 -20.35 -15.50 0.91
C PRO A 216 -21.22 -14.54 0.08
N LYS A 217 -22.42 -14.19 0.56
CA LYS A 217 -23.29 -13.20 -0.11
C LYS A 217 -22.72 -11.78 0.01
N ASP A 218 -22.00 -11.48 1.09
CA ASP A 218 -21.34 -10.19 1.25
C ASP A 218 -20.06 -10.12 0.40
N MET A 219 -19.28 -11.20 0.33
CA MET A 219 -18.17 -11.30 -0.62
C MET A 219 -18.64 -11.11 -2.07
N ALA A 220 -19.83 -11.62 -2.43
CA ALA A 220 -20.31 -11.60 -3.79
C ALA A 220 -20.48 -10.18 -4.37
N TRP A 221 -20.98 -9.21 -3.59
CA TRP A 221 -21.07 -7.83 -4.09
C TRP A 221 -19.69 -7.18 -4.23
N MET A 222 -18.74 -7.50 -3.35
CA MET A 222 -17.36 -6.99 -3.45
C MET A 222 -16.66 -7.52 -4.69
N TRP A 223 -16.78 -8.83 -4.94
CA TRP A 223 -16.25 -9.47 -6.14
C TRP A 223 -16.79 -8.83 -7.41
N ARG A 224 -18.12 -8.67 -7.52
CA ARG A 224 -18.75 -8.05 -8.69
C ARG A 224 -18.20 -6.65 -8.96
N ARG A 225 -18.07 -5.82 -7.93
CA ARG A 225 -17.54 -4.46 -8.06
C ARG A 225 -16.08 -4.45 -8.49
N LEU A 226 -15.29 -5.39 -7.98
CA LEU A 226 -13.90 -5.56 -8.39
C LEU A 226 -13.76 -5.97 -9.85
N LEU A 227 -14.58 -6.90 -10.32
CA LEU A 227 -14.58 -7.28 -11.75
C LEU A 227 -14.95 -6.09 -12.65
N VAL A 228 -15.87 -5.22 -12.23
CA VAL A 228 -16.18 -3.98 -12.95
C VAL A 228 -14.98 -3.05 -13.00
N ALA A 229 -14.28 -2.85 -11.87
CA ALA A 229 -13.06 -2.01 -11.82
C ALA A 229 -11.94 -2.56 -12.70
N LEU A 230 -11.67 -3.86 -12.62
CA LEU A 230 -10.66 -4.53 -13.44
C LEU A 230 -11.03 -4.54 -14.94
N GLY A 231 -12.31 -4.77 -15.27
CA GLY A 231 -12.78 -4.70 -16.67
C GLY A 231 -12.54 -3.34 -17.30
N PHE A 232 -12.73 -2.26 -16.54
CA PHE A 232 -12.39 -0.92 -16.99
C PHE A 232 -10.88 -0.74 -17.18
N ALA A 233 -10.06 -1.17 -16.24
CA ALA A 233 -8.60 -1.08 -16.33
C ALA A 233 -8.07 -1.87 -17.53
N HIS A 234 -8.50 -3.12 -17.70
CA HIS A 234 -8.08 -3.99 -18.81
C HIS A 234 -8.51 -3.42 -20.17
N ALA A 235 -9.74 -2.89 -20.28
CA ALA A 235 -10.20 -2.22 -21.50
C ALA A 235 -9.39 -0.95 -21.83
N SER A 236 -8.79 -0.31 -20.82
CA SER A 236 -7.89 0.84 -20.98
C SER A 236 -6.43 0.43 -21.25
N GLY A 237 -6.14 -0.88 -21.42
CA GLY A 237 -4.79 -1.40 -21.63
C GLY A 237 -3.95 -1.46 -20.35
N VAL A 238 -4.56 -1.51 -19.18
CA VAL A 238 -3.87 -1.48 -17.89
C VAL A 238 -4.04 -2.82 -17.17
N ILE A 239 -2.93 -3.48 -16.81
CA ILE A 239 -2.91 -4.58 -15.85
C ILE A 239 -2.44 -4.02 -14.51
N HIS A 240 -3.22 -4.21 -13.45
CA HIS A 240 -2.92 -3.64 -12.13
C HIS A 240 -1.66 -4.24 -11.50
N GLY A 241 -1.49 -5.55 -11.62
CA GLY A 241 -0.29 -6.28 -11.22
C GLY A 241 -0.09 -6.44 -9.70
N ALA A 242 -0.90 -5.80 -8.88
CA ALA A 242 -0.81 -5.89 -7.42
C ALA A 242 -2.19 -5.79 -6.75
N VAL A 243 -3.15 -6.60 -7.18
CA VAL A 243 -4.49 -6.65 -6.56
C VAL A 243 -4.36 -7.39 -5.21
N LEU A 244 -4.18 -6.61 -4.14
CA LEU A 244 -3.88 -7.09 -2.79
C LEU A 244 -4.94 -6.59 -1.79
N PRO A 245 -5.10 -7.24 -0.62
CA PRO A 245 -6.11 -6.82 0.38
C PRO A 245 -5.98 -5.37 0.84
N THR A 246 -4.77 -4.82 0.86
CA THR A 246 -4.50 -3.41 1.20
C THR A 246 -4.80 -2.44 0.04
N HIS A 247 -4.90 -2.93 -1.18
CA HIS A 247 -5.13 -2.14 -2.39
C HIS A 247 -6.58 -2.15 -2.87
N ILE A 248 -7.46 -2.82 -2.13
CA ILE A 248 -8.90 -2.87 -2.37
C ILE A 248 -9.59 -2.18 -1.19
N LEU A 249 -10.23 -1.06 -1.45
CA LEU A 249 -10.99 -0.32 -0.44
C LEU A 249 -12.49 -0.51 -0.70
N ILE A 250 -13.26 -0.73 0.35
CA ILE A 250 -14.71 -0.85 0.29
C ILE A 250 -15.40 0.23 1.10
N HIS A 251 -16.55 0.70 0.62
CA HIS A 251 -17.49 1.51 1.38
C HIS A 251 -18.68 0.63 1.82
N PRO A 252 -18.76 0.22 3.10
CA PRO A 252 -19.73 -0.77 3.56
C PRO A 252 -21.18 -0.42 3.23
N ARG A 253 -21.60 0.81 3.59
CA ARG A 253 -22.99 1.26 3.42
C ARG A 253 -23.41 1.45 1.97
N GLN A 254 -22.49 1.85 1.09
CA GLN A 254 -22.79 2.16 -0.32
C GLN A 254 -22.49 1.00 -1.26
N HIS A 255 -21.90 -0.09 -0.75
CA HIS A 255 -21.36 -1.19 -1.56
C HIS A 255 -20.40 -0.65 -2.67
N GLY A 256 -19.66 0.39 -2.32
CA GLY A 256 -18.60 0.94 -3.18
C GLY A 256 -17.34 0.11 -3.07
N VAL A 257 -16.59 0.04 -4.16
CA VAL A 257 -15.24 -0.54 -4.20
C VAL A 257 -14.34 0.40 -4.96
N VAL A 258 -13.17 0.67 -4.39
CA VAL A 258 -12.13 1.49 -5.04
C VAL A 258 -10.84 0.68 -5.10
N LEU A 259 -10.30 0.52 -6.29
CA LEU A 259 -8.99 -0.09 -6.51
C LEU A 259 -7.94 1.02 -6.44
N VAL A 260 -6.93 0.83 -5.59
CA VAL A 260 -5.88 1.82 -5.31
C VAL A 260 -4.50 1.21 -5.49
N ASP A 261 -3.47 2.02 -5.41
CA ASP A 261 -2.05 1.64 -5.57
C ASP A 261 -1.70 1.06 -6.94
N TRP A 262 -1.76 1.91 -7.95
CA TRP A 262 -1.42 1.60 -9.33
C TRP A 262 0.08 1.67 -9.63
N SER A 263 0.93 1.74 -8.60
CA SER A 263 2.39 1.86 -8.74
C SER A 263 3.02 0.68 -9.48
N TYR A 264 2.44 -0.51 -9.32
CA TYR A 264 2.93 -1.76 -9.90
C TYR A 264 2.31 -2.08 -11.28
N ALA A 265 1.39 -1.24 -11.75
CA ALA A 265 0.64 -1.51 -12.95
C ALA A 265 1.50 -1.43 -14.23
N VAL A 266 1.13 -2.22 -15.23
CA VAL A 266 1.77 -2.25 -16.55
C VAL A 266 0.80 -1.75 -17.60
N LEU A 267 1.28 -0.83 -18.45
CA LEU A 267 0.52 -0.26 -19.55
C LEU A 267 0.76 -1.04 -20.85
N ASP A 268 -0.32 -1.44 -21.51
CA ASP A 268 -0.33 -2.13 -22.81
C ASP A 268 0.69 -3.29 -22.88
N PRO A 269 0.76 -4.21 -21.88
CA PRO A 269 1.82 -5.21 -21.79
C PRO A 269 1.95 -6.09 -23.04
N ALA A 270 0.84 -6.40 -23.69
CA ALA A 270 0.85 -7.18 -24.94
C ALA A 270 1.59 -6.47 -26.09
N ALA A 271 1.59 -5.14 -26.10
CA ALA A 271 2.27 -4.34 -27.12
C ALA A 271 3.70 -3.96 -26.71
N THR A 272 3.94 -3.69 -25.41
CA THR A 272 5.24 -3.24 -24.89
C THR A 272 6.19 -4.36 -24.55
N GLY A 273 5.67 -5.54 -24.22
CA GLY A 273 6.45 -6.65 -23.67
C GLY A 273 6.90 -6.40 -22.22
N GLU A 274 6.43 -5.34 -21.57
CA GLU A 274 6.79 -5.03 -20.19
C GLU A 274 6.22 -6.08 -19.23
N TYR A 275 6.91 -6.29 -18.13
CA TYR A 275 6.54 -7.21 -17.04
C TYR A 275 6.43 -6.46 -15.71
N ILE A 276 5.88 -7.11 -14.68
CA ILE A 276 5.80 -6.55 -13.32
C ILE A 276 7.23 -6.38 -12.77
N SER A 277 7.69 -5.14 -12.66
CA SER A 277 9.09 -4.81 -12.28
C SER A 277 9.34 -4.89 -10.77
N ALA A 278 8.31 -4.72 -9.96
CA ALA A 278 8.38 -4.73 -8.51
C ALA A 278 7.15 -5.42 -7.90
N ILE A 279 7.30 -5.92 -6.69
CA ILE A 279 6.23 -6.57 -5.90
C ILE A 279 6.23 -6.03 -4.48
N SER A 280 5.09 -6.08 -3.79
CA SER A 280 5.03 -5.80 -2.36
C SER A 280 5.73 -6.92 -1.59
N SER A 281 6.71 -6.56 -0.75
CA SER A 281 7.49 -7.51 0.04
C SER A 281 6.61 -8.22 1.08
N SER A 282 5.68 -7.51 1.67
CA SER A 282 4.73 -8.01 2.68
C SER A 282 3.74 -9.03 2.12
N TYR A 283 3.52 -9.03 0.80
CA TYR A 283 2.59 -9.92 0.09
C TYR A 283 3.28 -10.81 -0.94
N ARG A 284 4.59 -11.06 -0.80
CA ARG A 284 5.38 -11.84 -1.77
C ARG A 284 4.71 -13.16 -2.17
N ASP A 285 4.17 -13.89 -1.21
CA ASP A 285 3.54 -15.21 -1.43
C ASP A 285 2.17 -15.14 -2.11
N TRP A 286 1.65 -13.94 -2.34
CA TRP A 286 0.37 -13.72 -3.02
C TRP A 286 0.51 -13.62 -4.54
N TYR A 287 1.74 -13.41 -5.02
CA TYR A 287 1.99 -13.30 -6.45
C TYR A 287 2.09 -14.67 -7.10
N PRO A 288 1.44 -14.88 -8.26
CA PRO A 288 1.60 -16.09 -9.05
C PRO A 288 3.01 -16.23 -9.62
N ALA A 289 3.36 -17.47 -10.01
CA ALA A 289 4.72 -17.84 -10.43
C ALA A 289 5.23 -17.05 -11.64
N GLU A 290 4.35 -16.69 -12.58
CA GLU A 290 4.69 -15.94 -13.79
C GLU A 290 5.27 -14.55 -13.47
N VAL A 291 4.92 -13.93 -12.32
CA VAL A 291 5.51 -12.65 -11.90
C VAL A 291 7.00 -12.83 -11.59
N PHE A 292 7.36 -13.92 -10.91
CA PHE A 292 8.77 -14.23 -10.62
C PHE A 292 9.55 -14.69 -11.85
N ALA A 293 8.85 -15.30 -12.81
CA ALA A 293 9.41 -15.66 -14.12
C ALA A 293 9.54 -14.45 -15.07
N ARG A 294 9.07 -13.26 -14.64
CA ARG A 294 9.05 -12.02 -15.45
C ARG A 294 8.32 -12.21 -16.78
N GLU A 295 7.25 -12.99 -16.76
CA GLU A 295 6.38 -13.11 -17.92
C GLU A 295 5.57 -11.83 -18.14
N VAL A 296 5.20 -11.57 -19.38
CA VAL A 296 4.32 -10.45 -19.75
C VAL A 296 2.95 -10.68 -19.10
N PRO A 297 2.46 -9.78 -18.24
CA PRO A 297 1.22 -10.00 -17.52
C PRO A 297 0.00 -9.94 -18.44
N THR A 298 -1.00 -10.73 -18.11
CA THR A 298 -2.30 -10.77 -18.78
C THR A 298 -3.41 -10.42 -17.79
N PRO A 299 -4.64 -10.14 -18.24
CA PRO A 299 -5.80 -9.97 -17.35
C PRO A 299 -5.97 -11.11 -16.34
N GLY A 300 -5.60 -12.34 -16.70
CA GLY A 300 -5.63 -13.49 -15.81
C GLY A 300 -4.73 -13.38 -14.58
N LEU A 301 -3.71 -12.50 -14.57
CA LEU A 301 -2.92 -12.20 -13.39
C LEU A 301 -3.79 -11.50 -12.33
N ASP A 302 -4.43 -10.39 -12.70
CA ASP A 302 -5.29 -9.63 -11.79
C ASP A 302 -6.48 -10.48 -11.32
N THR A 303 -7.07 -11.29 -12.22
CA THR A 303 -8.13 -12.23 -11.90
C THR A 303 -7.72 -13.24 -10.82
N ALA A 304 -6.51 -13.79 -10.93
CA ALA A 304 -5.97 -14.72 -9.93
C ALA A 304 -5.71 -14.03 -8.58
N MET A 305 -5.19 -12.81 -8.61
CA MET A 305 -4.87 -12.08 -7.37
C MET A 305 -6.15 -11.64 -6.65
N VAL A 306 -7.17 -11.16 -7.37
CA VAL A 306 -8.44 -10.80 -6.73
C VAL A 306 -9.17 -12.04 -6.19
N ALA A 307 -9.08 -13.20 -6.87
CA ALA A 307 -9.65 -14.45 -6.35
C ALA A 307 -8.98 -14.88 -5.04
N ARG A 308 -7.65 -14.70 -4.90
CA ARG A 308 -6.94 -14.90 -3.62
C ARG A 308 -7.47 -13.99 -2.52
N CYS A 309 -7.71 -12.71 -2.83
CA CYS A 309 -8.30 -11.77 -1.87
C CYS A 309 -9.69 -12.26 -1.40
N MET A 310 -10.51 -12.82 -2.30
CA MET A 310 -11.81 -13.35 -1.94
C MET A 310 -11.74 -14.63 -1.09
N ILE A 311 -10.77 -15.51 -1.35
CA ILE A 311 -10.53 -16.69 -0.50
C ILE A 311 -10.16 -16.27 0.90
N ASP A 312 -9.24 -15.32 1.06
CA ASP A 312 -8.86 -14.78 2.35
C ASP A 312 -10.07 -14.15 3.05
N LEU A 313 -10.81 -13.32 2.34
CA LEU A 313 -12.00 -12.65 2.87
C LEU A 313 -13.08 -13.63 3.36
N LEU A 314 -13.20 -14.79 2.71
CA LEU A 314 -14.08 -15.89 3.11
C LEU A 314 -13.53 -16.74 4.28
N GLY A 315 -12.37 -16.37 4.84
CA GLY A 315 -11.74 -17.10 5.94
C GLY A 315 -10.94 -18.33 5.51
N GLY A 316 -10.69 -18.49 4.22
CA GLY A 316 -9.89 -19.57 3.63
C GLY A 316 -8.37 -19.31 3.71
N ASP A 317 -7.59 -20.22 3.13
CA ASP A 317 -6.14 -20.06 2.95
C ASP A 317 -5.84 -19.66 1.50
N PRO A 318 -5.53 -18.37 1.24
CA PRO A 318 -5.28 -17.88 -0.13
C PRO A 318 -4.01 -18.46 -0.77
N ARG A 319 -3.05 -18.92 0.04
CA ARG A 319 -1.79 -19.51 -0.46
C ARG A 319 -2.01 -20.93 -0.96
N LYS A 320 -2.74 -21.72 -0.18
CA LYS A 320 -3.08 -23.10 -0.53
C LYS A 320 -4.33 -23.22 -1.39
N GLN A 321 -5.03 -22.10 -1.65
CA GLN A 321 -6.30 -22.04 -2.39
C GLN A 321 -7.40 -22.91 -1.74
N ILE A 322 -7.39 -22.98 -0.40
CA ILE A 322 -8.36 -23.75 0.38
C ILE A 322 -9.47 -22.82 0.85
N LEU A 323 -10.71 -23.20 0.57
CA LEU A 323 -11.91 -22.54 1.06
C LEU A 323 -12.63 -23.42 2.10
N LEU A 324 -13.32 -22.78 3.02
CA LEU A 324 -14.11 -23.45 4.04
C LEU A 324 -15.29 -24.23 3.41
N GLU A 325 -15.70 -25.32 4.02
CA GLU A 325 -16.86 -26.12 3.55
C GLU A 325 -18.18 -25.36 3.64
N THR A 326 -18.25 -24.36 4.49
CA THR A 326 -19.40 -23.45 4.61
C THR A 326 -19.64 -22.61 3.35
N VAL A 327 -18.61 -22.44 2.50
CA VAL A 327 -18.75 -21.77 1.19
C VAL A 327 -19.35 -22.75 0.18
N PRO A 328 -20.40 -22.38 -0.57
CA PRO A 328 -20.98 -23.25 -1.59
C PRO A 328 -19.95 -23.82 -2.55
N TRP A 329 -20.02 -25.12 -2.85
CA TRP A 329 -18.98 -25.82 -3.62
C TRP A 329 -18.80 -25.22 -5.03
N GLN A 330 -19.89 -24.78 -5.65
CA GLN A 330 -19.85 -24.13 -6.96
C GLN A 330 -19.04 -22.82 -6.91
N LEU A 331 -19.21 -22.03 -5.84
CA LEU A 331 -18.45 -20.80 -5.64
C LEU A 331 -16.98 -21.10 -5.38
N ARG A 332 -16.69 -22.19 -4.63
CA ARG A 332 -15.31 -22.64 -4.43
C ARG A 332 -14.64 -22.99 -5.76
N GLN A 333 -15.30 -23.78 -6.60
CA GLN A 333 -14.78 -24.15 -7.93
C GLN A 333 -14.60 -22.93 -8.84
N TYR A 334 -15.55 -21.99 -8.83
CA TYR A 334 -15.46 -20.77 -9.60
C TYR A 334 -14.21 -19.94 -9.22
N LEU A 335 -13.98 -19.68 -7.94
CA LEU A 335 -12.81 -18.95 -7.47
C LEU A 335 -11.49 -19.71 -7.75
N GLN A 336 -11.47 -21.03 -7.59
CA GLN A 336 -10.31 -21.87 -7.91
C GLN A 336 -10.01 -21.86 -9.42
N GLY A 337 -11.02 -21.83 -10.28
CA GLY A 337 -10.86 -21.68 -11.72
C GLY A 337 -10.16 -20.38 -12.13
N CYS A 338 -10.34 -19.31 -11.35
CA CYS A 338 -9.63 -18.05 -11.57
C CYS A 338 -8.11 -18.13 -11.26
N MET A 339 -7.67 -19.15 -10.52
CA MET A 339 -6.28 -19.27 -10.05
C MET A 339 -5.54 -20.46 -10.65
N LEU A 340 -5.96 -20.97 -11.79
CA LEU A 340 -5.27 -22.06 -12.47
C LEU A 340 -3.77 -21.74 -12.64
N PRO A 341 -2.89 -22.75 -12.51
CA PRO A 341 -1.43 -22.53 -12.54
C PRO A 341 -0.94 -21.88 -13.84
N ARG A 342 -1.52 -22.25 -14.98
CA ARG A 342 -1.15 -21.69 -16.28
C ARG A 342 -1.91 -20.40 -16.55
N PRO A 343 -1.23 -19.24 -16.72
CA PRO A 343 -1.91 -17.94 -16.90
C PRO A 343 -2.95 -17.93 -18.03
N ARG A 344 -2.65 -18.59 -19.16
CA ARG A 344 -3.56 -18.64 -20.32
C ARG A 344 -4.83 -19.48 -20.11
N GLN A 345 -4.89 -20.30 -19.06
CA GLN A 345 -6.07 -21.10 -18.71
C GLN A 345 -7.01 -20.35 -17.77
N ARG A 346 -6.57 -19.23 -17.19
CA ARG A 346 -7.40 -18.38 -16.35
C ARG A 346 -8.34 -17.53 -17.22
N PRO A 347 -9.47 -17.08 -16.68
CA PRO A 347 -10.31 -16.10 -17.37
C PRO A 347 -9.52 -14.84 -17.73
N GLN A 348 -9.55 -14.47 -19.01
CA GLN A 348 -8.89 -13.27 -19.54
C GLN A 348 -9.88 -12.13 -19.75
N ASP A 349 -11.14 -12.44 -19.99
CA ASP A 349 -12.23 -11.46 -20.11
C ASP A 349 -13.02 -11.41 -18.80
N VAL A 350 -12.79 -10.34 -18.03
CA VAL A 350 -13.47 -10.16 -16.74
C VAL A 350 -14.94 -9.78 -16.89
N ARG A 351 -15.41 -9.36 -18.08
CA ARG A 351 -16.83 -9.10 -18.33
C ARG A 351 -17.58 -10.42 -18.46
N LEU A 352 -17.05 -11.34 -19.24
CA LEU A 352 -17.60 -12.70 -19.32
C LEU A 352 -17.56 -13.39 -17.95
N LEU A 353 -16.46 -13.23 -17.22
CA LEU A 353 -16.33 -13.77 -15.87
C LEU A 353 -17.39 -13.18 -14.91
N LEU A 354 -17.74 -11.91 -15.07
CA LEU A 354 -18.80 -11.26 -14.30
C LEU A 354 -20.18 -11.82 -14.64
N ASP A 355 -20.47 -12.01 -15.92
CA ASP A 355 -21.74 -12.59 -16.38
C ASP A 355 -21.91 -14.03 -15.86
N GLU A 356 -20.86 -14.87 -15.96
CA GLU A 356 -20.84 -16.21 -15.38
C GLU A 356 -21.07 -16.21 -13.86
N PHE A 357 -20.49 -15.21 -13.17
CA PHE A 357 -20.68 -15.05 -11.73
C PHE A 357 -22.12 -14.65 -11.39
N ASP A 358 -22.71 -13.74 -12.15
CA ASP A 358 -24.09 -13.30 -11.95
C ASP A 358 -25.07 -14.48 -12.12
N ASP A 359 -24.86 -15.31 -13.13
CA ASP A 359 -25.62 -16.54 -13.32
C ASP A 359 -25.42 -17.55 -12.18
N LEU A 360 -24.18 -17.64 -11.68
CA LEU A 360 -23.86 -18.53 -10.56
C LEU A 360 -24.59 -18.11 -9.29
N ILE A 361 -24.48 -16.83 -8.89
CA ILE A 361 -25.10 -16.36 -7.65
C ILE A 361 -26.62 -16.35 -7.70
N GLU A 362 -27.22 -16.13 -8.90
CA GLU A 362 -28.67 -16.23 -9.08
C GLU A 362 -29.15 -17.67 -8.88
N ARG A 363 -28.43 -18.66 -9.39
CA ARG A 363 -28.72 -20.08 -9.15
C ARG A 363 -28.58 -20.49 -7.71
N LEU A 364 -27.59 -19.91 -6.97
CA LEU A 364 -27.33 -20.24 -5.58
C LEU A 364 -28.32 -19.59 -4.60
N TRP A 365 -28.70 -18.35 -4.87
CA TRP A 365 -29.40 -17.51 -3.87
C TRP A 365 -30.64 -16.78 -4.43
N GLY A 366 -30.96 -16.94 -5.68
CA GLY A 366 -32.04 -16.22 -6.35
C GLY A 366 -31.67 -14.78 -6.74
N PRO A 367 -32.66 -13.97 -7.10
CA PRO A 367 -32.44 -12.59 -7.52
C PRO A 367 -31.66 -11.76 -6.46
N ARG A 368 -30.82 -10.88 -6.95
CA ARG A 368 -29.99 -10.04 -6.10
C ARG A 368 -30.82 -9.09 -5.25
N THR A 369 -30.52 -9.06 -3.97
CA THR A 369 -31.07 -8.11 -3.00
C THR A 369 -29.94 -7.33 -2.35
N PHE A 370 -30.20 -6.06 -2.03
CA PHE A 370 -29.26 -5.28 -1.22
C PHE A 370 -29.21 -5.86 0.19
N ARG A 371 -28.00 -6.08 0.71
CA ARG A 371 -27.76 -6.49 2.10
C ARG A 371 -26.93 -5.40 2.77
N GLU A 372 -27.37 -5.00 3.96
CA GLU A 372 -26.55 -4.09 4.75
C GLU A 372 -25.24 -4.80 5.18
N PHE A 373 -24.10 -4.19 4.91
CA PHE A 373 -22.81 -4.64 5.38
C PHE A 373 -22.27 -3.64 6.39
N VAL A 374 -21.98 -4.10 7.60
CA VAL A 374 -21.58 -3.23 8.72
C VAL A 374 -20.21 -3.67 9.20
N MET A 375 -19.26 -2.74 9.29
CA MET A 375 -18.01 -3.01 9.98
C MET A 375 -18.27 -3.08 11.48
N PRO A 376 -17.80 -4.14 12.17
CA PRO A 376 -17.85 -4.19 13.63
C PRO A 376 -17.16 -2.96 14.23
N LYS A 377 -17.73 -2.42 15.29
CA LYS A 377 -17.06 -1.36 16.05
C LYS A 377 -15.84 -1.98 16.73
N SER A 378 -14.64 -1.45 16.48
CA SER A 378 -13.43 -1.75 17.21
C SER A 378 -13.53 -1.32 18.67
#